data_17047d54849cdf01ee5a444dd015d24e
#
_entry.id   17047d54849cdf01ee5a444dd015d24e
#
_cell.length_a   1.000
_cell.length_b   1.000
_cell.length_c   1.000
_cell.angle_alpha   90.00
_cell.angle_beta   90.00
_cell.angle_gamma   90.00
#
_symmetry.space_group_name_H-M   'P 1'
#
loop_
_entity.id
_entity.type
_entity.pdbx_description
1 polymer ?
#
loop_
_entity_poly.entity_id
_entity_poly.type
_entity_poly.pdbx_seq_one_letter_code
_entity_poly.pdbx_strand_id
1 'polypeptide(L)'
;MVEVRKYDLPPTPLMPNSKHALLHYPGIFAAPGECDAAKVYDLFLSNGWKTQWIFRYGPTQESHYHSEAHECMVVLTGSATIRFGVGDTSADLEESTHGSGREEGGVELQANAGDVFILPAGTAHKTHDTTPASFALLTPGSGHGIEADDPREALRKIHLDGFTMMGAYPTEQNWDFAKGGEHVGEYERVWSVPKPECDPVLGKAEEGLVGQWL
;
A
#
# COMPACT_ATOMS: atom_id res chain seq x y z
N MET A 1 21.06 -0.79 -10.71
CA MET A 1 19.78 -1.27 -11.30
C MET A 1 18.85 -1.51 -10.12
N VAL A 2 17.65 -0.97 -10.15
CA VAL A 2 16.66 -1.18 -9.08
C VAL A 2 16.11 -2.60 -9.22
N GLU A 3 16.01 -3.33 -8.11
CA GLU A 3 15.32 -4.62 -8.11
C GLU A 3 13.82 -4.36 -8.07
N VAL A 4 13.08 -4.94 -9.02
CA VAL A 4 11.62 -4.89 -9.09
C VAL A 4 11.07 -6.30 -9.14
N ARG A 5 10.29 -6.69 -8.14
CA ARG A 5 9.57 -7.98 -8.09
C ARG A 5 8.14 -7.77 -8.49
N LYS A 6 7.61 -8.69 -9.30
CA LYS A 6 6.23 -8.65 -9.81
C LYS A 6 5.44 -9.85 -9.31
N TYR A 7 4.20 -9.60 -8.92
CA TYR A 7 3.27 -10.63 -8.47
C TYR A 7 1.96 -10.47 -9.23
N ASP A 8 1.66 -11.43 -10.09
CA ASP A 8 0.38 -11.52 -10.77
C ASP A 8 -0.64 -12.15 -9.83
N LEU A 9 -1.66 -11.40 -9.47
CA LEU A 9 -2.70 -11.79 -8.54
C LEU A 9 -4.03 -11.90 -9.29
N PRO A 10 -4.51 -13.13 -9.57
CA PRO A 10 -5.77 -13.31 -10.29
C PRO A 10 -6.95 -12.82 -9.43
N PRO A 11 -8.07 -12.43 -10.07
CA PRO A 11 -9.30 -12.16 -9.34
C PRO A 11 -9.77 -13.40 -8.61
N THR A 12 -10.39 -13.20 -7.45
CA THR A 12 -10.99 -14.24 -6.63
C THR A 12 -12.50 -14.07 -6.57
N PRO A 13 -13.27 -14.97 -5.95
CA PRO A 13 -14.70 -14.77 -5.72
C PRO A 13 -15.03 -13.48 -4.96
N LEU A 14 -14.14 -13.02 -4.06
CA LEU A 14 -14.39 -11.85 -3.22
C LEU A 14 -13.62 -10.61 -3.65
N MET A 15 -12.47 -10.77 -4.33
CA MET A 15 -11.53 -9.67 -4.62
C MET A 15 -11.33 -9.49 -6.11
N PRO A 16 -11.46 -8.26 -6.64
CA PRO A 16 -11.23 -8.00 -8.06
C PRO A 16 -9.77 -8.22 -8.45
N ASN A 17 -8.84 -7.97 -7.53
CA ASN A 17 -7.41 -7.82 -7.84
C ASN A 17 -7.21 -6.97 -9.10
N SER A 18 -6.12 -7.11 -9.81
CA SER A 18 -5.87 -6.31 -11.01
C SER A 18 -5.30 -7.15 -12.14
N LYS A 19 -5.47 -6.67 -13.39
CA LYS A 19 -4.75 -7.19 -14.55
C LYS A 19 -3.29 -6.74 -14.58
N HIS A 20 -2.95 -5.67 -13.84
CA HIS A 20 -1.57 -5.24 -13.63
C HIS A 20 -0.99 -5.96 -12.42
N ALA A 21 0.30 -6.28 -12.48
CA ALA A 21 1.00 -6.93 -11.38
C ALA A 21 1.16 -5.97 -10.17
N LEU A 22 1.07 -6.50 -8.96
CA LEU A 22 1.63 -5.87 -7.77
C LEU A 22 3.15 -5.74 -7.95
N LEU A 23 3.71 -4.55 -7.74
CA LEU A 23 5.16 -4.33 -7.78
C LEU A 23 5.70 -4.18 -6.37
N HIS A 24 6.84 -4.84 -6.11
CA HIS A 24 7.59 -4.71 -4.86
C HIS A 24 9.02 -4.25 -5.19
N TYR A 25 9.45 -3.17 -4.59
CA TYR A 25 10.81 -2.62 -4.67
C TYR A 25 11.52 -2.87 -3.34
N PRO A 26 12.20 -4.03 -3.20
CA PRO A 26 12.80 -4.41 -1.92
C PRO A 26 13.96 -3.49 -1.57
N GLY A 27 13.89 -2.88 -0.38
CA GLY A 27 14.95 -2.08 0.19
C GLY A 27 15.36 -0.85 -0.62
N ILE A 28 14.49 -0.31 -1.48
CA ILE A 28 14.83 0.85 -2.32
C ILE A 28 15.20 2.08 -1.50
N PHE A 29 14.67 2.19 -0.27
CA PHE A 29 15.00 3.25 0.70
C PHE A 29 15.78 2.72 1.91
N ALA A 30 16.44 1.55 1.82
CA ALA A 30 17.16 0.96 2.96
C ALA A 30 18.47 1.69 3.32
N ALA A 31 18.99 2.54 2.44
CA ALA A 31 20.20 3.32 2.75
C ALA A 31 19.92 4.33 3.89
N PRO A 32 20.88 4.57 4.79
CA PRO A 32 20.72 5.47 5.92
C PRO A 32 20.22 6.86 5.51
N GLY A 33 19.10 7.30 6.08
CA GLY A 33 18.50 8.60 5.82
C GLY A 33 17.73 8.73 4.49
N GLU A 34 17.56 7.65 3.73
CA GLU A 34 16.71 7.66 2.53
C GLU A 34 15.23 7.45 2.87
N CYS A 35 14.92 6.62 3.87
CA CYS A 35 13.56 6.36 4.35
C CYS A 35 13.09 7.46 5.33
N ASP A 36 13.19 8.72 4.92
CA ASP A 36 12.72 9.91 5.65
C ASP A 36 11.35 10.31 5.13
N ALA A 37 10.36 10.44 6.02
CA ALA A 37 8.98 10.73 5.61
C ALA A 37 8.84 12.02 4.80
N ALA A 38 9.62 13.07 5.11
CA ALA A 38 9.58 14.33 4.36
C ALA A 38 10.22 14.20 2.96
N LYS A 39 11.30 13.41 2.84
CA LYS A 39 11.91 13.12 1.52
C LYS A 39 10.98 12.27 0.65
N VAL A 40 10.38 11.24 1.23
CA VAL A 40 9.40 10.38 0.51
C VAL A 40 8.18 11.19 0.07
N TYR A 41 7.69 12.09 0.93
CA TYR A 41 6.61 13.02 0.59
C TYR A 41 6.96 13.91 -0.62
N ASP A 42 8.16 14.48 -0.62
CA ASP A 42 8.62 15.33 -1.74
C ASP A 42 8.76 14.54 -3.04
N LEU A 43 9.26 13.32 -2.97
CA LEU A 43 9.38 12.42 -4.11
C LEU A 43 8.01 12.07 -4.69
N PHE A 44 7.04 11.72 -3.84
CA PHE A 44 5.67 11.45 -4.27
C PHE A 44 5.05 12.64 -5.00
N LEU A 45 5.13 13.84 -4.39
CA LEU A 45 4.61 15.06 -5.02
C LEU A 45 5.25 15.34 -6.38
N SER A 46 6.58 15.14 -6.51
CA SER A 46 7.29 15.39 -7.77
C SER A 46 6.85 14.44 -8.89
N ASN A 47 6.32 13.28 -8.54
CA ASN A 47 5.84 12.25 -9.46
C ASN A 47 4.31 12.22 -9.61
N GLY A 48 3.59 13.22 -9.09
CA GLY A 48 2.14 13.33 -9.21
C GLY A 48 1.35 12.41 -8.27
N TRP A 49 1.96 12.01 -7.15
CA TRP A 49 1.30 11.24 -6.09
C TRP A 49 1.13 12.08 -4.83
N LYS A 50 0.02 11.88 -4.12
CA LYS A 50 -0.32 12.61 -2.91
C LYS A 50 -0.35 11.68 -1.71
N THR A 51 0.48 11.95 -0.71
CA THR A 51 0.42 11.26 0.57
C THR A 51 -0.92 11.52 1.24
N GLN A 52 -1.57 10.44 1.67
CA GLN A 52 -2.85 10.51 2.35
C GLN A 52 -2.74 10.12 3.81
N TRP A 53 -1.92 9.14 4.15
CA TRP A 53 -1.84 8.62 5.49
C TRP A 53 -0.44 8.15 5.88
N ILE A 54 -0.17 8.17 7.18
CA ILE A 54 0.96 7.52 7.85
C ILE A 54 0.39 6.81 9.06
N PHE A 55 0.47 5.49 9.07
CA PHE A 55 -0.06 4.65 10.14
C PHE A 55 1.03 3.75 10.73
N ARG A 56 1.08 3.67 12.08
CA ARG A 56 1.66 2.52 12.74
C ARG A 56 0.59 1.44 12.83
N TYR A 57 0.89 0.28 12.31
CA TYR A 57 -0.07 -0.81 12.22
C TYR A 57 -0.21 -1.58 13.54
N GLY A 58 -1.44 -1.99 13.85
CA GLY A 58 -1.75 -2.93 14.91
C GLY A 58 -1.45 -4.38 14.54
N PRO A 59 -1.85 -5.36 15.36
CA PRO A 59 -1.48 -6.78 15.17
C PRO A 59 -2.01 -7.35 13.87
N THR A 60 -3.17 -6.92 13.43
CA THR A 60 -3.82 -7.31 12.17
C THR A 60 -4.88 -6.28 11.78
N GLN A 61 -5.41 -6.39 10.59
CA GLN A 61 -6.51 -5.60 10.04
C GLN A 61 -7.41 -6.49 9.16
N GLU A 62 -8.54 -5.96 8.70
CA GLU A 62 -9.34 -6.62 7.68
C GLU A 62 -8.64 -6.56 6.32
N SER A 63 -8.79 -7.62 5.51
CA SER A 63 -8.39 -7.59 4.11
C SER A 63 -9.29 -6.63 3.33
N HIS A 64 -8.68 -5.71 2.58
CA HIS A 64 -9.39 -4.68 1.83
C HIS A 64 -8.65 -4.34 0.54
N TYR A 65 -9.28 -3.53 -0.31
CA TYR A 65 -8.69 -2.98 -1.53
C TYR A 65 -9.25 -1.58 -1.79
N HIS A 66 -8.62 -0.87 -2.71
CA HIS A 66 -9.13 0.40 -3.23
C HIS A 66 -9.71 0.19 -4.61
N SER A 67 -10.99 0.55 -4.82
CA SER A 67 -11.68 0.28 -6.08
C SER A 67 -11.51 1.39 -7.11
N GLU A 68 -11.11 2.59 -6.68
CA GLU A 68 -11.04 3.80 -7.51
C GLU A 68 -9.63 4.43 -7.58
N ALA A 69 -8.64 3.81 -6.93
CA ALA A 69 -7.28 4.32 -6.90
C ALA A 69 -6.22 3.22 -6.90
N HIS A 70 -5.10 3.49 -7.54
CA HIS A 70 -3.84 2.77 -7.32
C HIS A 70 -3.19 3.29 -6.05
N GLU A 71 -2.42 2.46 -5.37
CA GLU A 71 -1.79 2.81 -4.10
C GLU A 71 -0.29 2.57 -4.12
N CYS A 72 0.44 3.44 -3.45
CA CYS A 72 1.84 3.21 -3.08
C CYS A 72 1.96 3.14 -1.57
N MET A 73 2.55 2.07 -1.05
CA MET A 73 2.90 1.92 0.36
C MET A 73 4.41 1.88 0.52
N VAL A 74 4.96 2.75 1.37
CA VAL A 74 6.38 2.74 1.79
C VAL A 74 6.47 2.34 3.24
N VAL A 75 7.30 1.33 3.53
CA VAL A 75 7.62 0.94 4.90
C VAL A 75 8.66 1.89 5.47
N LEU A 76 8.26 2.76 6.39
CA LEU A 76 9.16 3.74 7.01
C LEU A 76 9.99 3.12 8.12
N THR A 77 9.39 2.23 8.95
CA THR A 77 10.08 1.55 10.06
C THR A 77 9.49 0.17 10.32
N GLY A 78 10.28 -0.68 10.99
CA GLY A 78 9.85 -1.98 11.46
C GLY A 78 9.75 -3.06 10.39
N SER A 79 9.06 -4.13 10.74
CA SER A 79 8.77 -5.24 9.83
C SER A 79 7.42 -5.88 10.14
N ALA A 80 6.77 -6.45 9.14
CA ALA A 80 5.51 -7.15 9.25
C ALA A 80 5.35 -8.14 8.09
N THR A 81 4.29 -8.95 8.16
CA THR A 81 3.81 -9.71 7.01
C THR A 81 2.69 -8.93 6.33
N ILE A 82 2.72 -8.81 5.00
CA ILE A 82 1.60 -8.31 4.21
C ILE A 82 1.13 -9.43 3.29
N ARG A 83 -0.14 -9.79 3.44
CA ARG A 83 -0.84 -10.73 2.54
C ARG A 83 -1.53 -9.94 1.46
N PHE A 84 -1.38 -10.39 0.21
CA PHE A 84 -2.00 -9.78 -0.96
C PHE A 84 -2.85 -10.79 -1.72
N GLY A 85 -3.90 -10.30 -2.37
CA GLY A 85 -4.64 -11.01 -3.41
C GLY A 85 -5.80 -11.89 -2.93
N VAL A 86 -6.12 -11.94 -1.63
CA VAL A 86 -7.22 -12.75 -1.09
C VAL A 86 -8.05 -12.01 -0.06
N GLY A 87 -9.34 -12.32 0.00
CA GLY A 87 -10.29 -11.75 0.94
C GLY A 87 -10.45 -12.58 2.21
N ASP A 88 -10.90 -11.90 3.27
CA ASP A 88 -11.35 -12.55 4.51
C ASP A 88 -12.74 -13.17 4.27
N THR A 89 -12.94 -14.41 4.73
CA THR A 89 -14.23 -15.14 4.70
C THR A 89 -14.84 -15.25 6.10
N SER A 90 -14.14 -14.79 7.14
CA SER A 90 -14.57 -14.70 8.52
C SER A 90 -14.42 -13.29 9.04
N ALA A 91 -15.39 -12.84 9.84
CA ALA A 91 -15.30 -11.57 10.57
C ALA A 91 -14.36 -11.64 11.80
N ASP A 92 -14.00 -12.85 12.24
CA ASP A 92 -13.00 -13.05 13.27
C ASP A 92 -11.61 -12.79 12.68
N LEU A 93 -10.96 -11.73 13.15
CA LEU A 93 -9.66 -11.29 12.62
C LEU A 93 -8.54 -12.30 12.89
N GLU A 94 -8.60 -13.05 13.99
CA GLU A 94 -7.61 -14.11 14.27
C GLU A 94 -7.79 -15.28 13.31
N GLU A 95 -9.03 -15.73 13.12
CA GLU A 95 -9.37 -16.80 12.19
C GLU A 95 -9.07 -16.44 10.73
N SER A 96 -9.33 -15.19 10.32
CA SER A 96 -9.04 -14.73 8.96
C SER A 96 -7.56 -14.41 8.73
N THR A 97 -6.78 -14.22 9.80
CA THR A 97 -5.34 -13.97 9.71
C THR A 97 -4.53 -15.27 9.78
N HIS A 98 -4.72 -16.07 10.83
CA HIS A 98 -3.90 -17.24 11.12
C HIS A 98 -4.63 -18.57 10.92
N GLY A 99 -5.96 -18.54 10.84
CA GLY A 99 -6.80 -19.72 10.60
C GLY A 99 -7.17 -19.91 9.11
N SER A 100 -8.31 -20.58 8.90
CA SER A 100 -8.88 -20.89 7.59
C SER A 100 -9.91 -19.88 7.09
N GLY A 101 -10.16 -18.81 7.86
CA GLY A 101 -11.18 -17.79 7.60
C GLY A 101 -10.84 -16.82 6.47
N ARG A 102 -10.18 -17.30 5.40
CA ARG A 102 -9.80 -16.53 4.21
C ARG A 102 -9.90 -17.35 2.94
N GLU A 103 -9.92 -16.70 1.79
CA GLU A 103 -9.80 -17.38 0.50
C GLU A 103 -8.43 -18.06 0.38
N GLU A 104 -8.38 -19.10 -0.44
CA GLU A 104 -7.12 -19.77 -0.78
C GLU A 104 -6.32 -18.96 -1.82
N GLY A 105 -5.01 -19.11 -1.81
CA GLY A 105 -4.11 -18.43 -2.76
C GLY A 105 -3.54 -17.14 -2.19
N GLY A 106 -3.33 -16.15 -3.09
CA GLY A 106 -2.63 -14.93 -2.73
C GLY A 106 -1.13 -15.13 -2.47
N VAL A 107 -0.47 -14.11 -1.96
CA VAL A 107 0.95 -14.14 -1.59
C VAL A 107 1.17 -13.42 -0.25
N GLU A 108 2.01 -14.00 0.60
CA GLU A 108 2.49 -13.35 1.81
C GLU A 108 3.94 -12.89 1.62
N LEU A 109 4.18 -11.62 1.85
CA LEU A 109 5.49 -11.00 1.71
C LEU A 109 5.93 -10.43 3.05
N GLN A 110 7.21 -10.65 3.40
CA GLN A 110 7.84 -9.92 4.49
C GLN A 110 8.13 -8.50 4.02
N ALA A 111 7.59 -7.54 4.73
CA ALA A 111 7.79 -6.11 4.50
C ALA A 111 8.78 -5.58 5.55
N ASN A 112 9.80 -4.88 5.10
CA ASN A 112 10.85 -4.33 5.95
C ASN A 112 11.05 -2.84 5.68
N ALA A 113 11.59 -2.12 6.64
CA ALA A 113 11.90 -0.70 6.46
C ALA A 113 12.70 -0.46 5.18
N GLY A 114 12.24 0.46 4.36
CA GLY A 114 12.82 0.78 3.05
C GLY A 114 12.16 0.07 1.87
N ASP A 115 11.26 -0.90 2.10
CA ASP A 115 10.50 -1.54 1.02
C ASP A 115 9.37 -0.62 0.51
N VAL A 116 9.05 -0.77 -0.77
CA VAL A 116 7.92 -0.10 -1.41
C VAL A 116 7.06 -1.10 -2.14
N PHE A 117 5.75 -0.95 -2.02
CA PHE A 117 4.74 -1.73 -2.74
C PHE A 117 3.88 -0.80 -3.58
N ILE A 118 3.72 -1.10 -4.86
CA ILE A 118 2.81 -0.40 -5.77
C ILE A 118 1.66 -1.33 -6.10
N LEU A 119 0.47 -0.98 -5.59
CA LEU A 119 -0.74 -1.78 -5.70
C LEU A 119 -1.62 -1.19 -6.81
N PRO A 120 -1.90 -1.94 -7.88
CA PRO A 120 -2.93 -1.51 -8.80
C PRO A 120 -4.31 -1.57 -8.14
N ALA A 121 -5.24 -0.72 -8.59
CA ALA A 121 -6.61 -0.70 -8.09
C ALA A 121 -7.22 -2.10 -8.06
N GLY A 122 -7.93 -2.43 -7.00
CA GLY A 122 -8.52 -3.74 -6.77
C GLY A 122 -7.63 -4.76 -6.07
N THR A 123 -6.33 -4.48 -5.90
CA THR A 123 -5.42 -5.43 -5.25
C THR A 123 -5.69 -5.54 -3.75
N ALA A 124 -6.21 -6.70 -3.35
CA ALA A 124 -6.47 -6.99 -1.93
C ALA A 124 -5.18 -7.01 -1.13
N HIS A 125 -5.21 -6.44 0.07
CA HIS A 125 -4.08 -6.45 0.99
C HIS A 125 -4.51 -6.46 2.46
N LYS A 126 -3.66 -7.05 3.32
CA LYS A 126 -3.85 -7.19 4.76
C LYS A 126 -2.50 -7.24 5.44
N THR A 127 -2.26 -6.32 6.38
CA THR A 127 -1.04 -6.30 7.20
C THR A 127 -1.27 -7.04 8.52
N HIS A 128 -0.31 -7.88 8.91
CA HIS A 128 -0.35 -8.59 10.18
C HIS A 128 1.06 -8.91 10.72
N ASP A 129 1.14 -9.50 11.92
CA ASP A 129 2.39 -9.85 12.61
C ASP A 129 3.31 -8.64 12.88
N THR A 130 2.71 -7.51 13.23
CA THR A 130 3.44 -6.28 13.55
C THR A 130 3.98 -6.29 14.97
N THR A 131 5.08 -5.58 15.20
CA THR A 131 5.65 -5.39 16.55
C THR A 131 6.16 -3.95 16.71
N PRO A 132 5.74 -3.22 17.79
CA PRO A 132 4.68 -3.53 18.75
C PRO A 132 3.27 -3.51 18.12
N ALA A 133 2.35 -4.23 18.73
CA ALA A 133 1.01 -4.49 18.19
C ALA A 133 -0.02 -3.39 18.54
N SER A 134 0.31 -2.10 18.42
CA SER A 134 -0.61 -1.01 18.72
C SER A 134 -0.78 -0.06 17.55
N PHE A 135 -2.00 0.07 17.04
CA PHE A 135 -2.32 1.02 15.98
C PHE A 135 -2.17 2.47 16.45
N ALA A 136 -1.62 3.33 15.59
CA ALA A 136 -1.63 4.78 15.77
C ALA A 136 -1.76 5.51 14.43
N LEU A 137 -2.62 6.52 14.41
CA LEU A 137 -2.66 7.52 13.36
C LEU A 137 -1.51 8.51 13.60
N LEU A 138 -0.52 8.50 12.71
CA LEU A 138 0.65 9.37 12.77
C LEU A 138 0.61 10.49 11.73
N THR A 139 -0.36 10.46 10.83
CA THR A 139 -0.57 11.49 9.82
C THR A 139 -0.80 12.84 10.49
N PRO A 140 -0.04 13.90 10.16
CA PRO A 140 -0.39 15.25 10.59
C PRO A 140 -1.76 15.64 10.03
N GLY A 141 -2.79 15.72 10.90
CA GLY A 141 -4.17 15.97 10.51
C GLY A 141 -5.10 14.76 10.68
N SER A 142 -6.08 14.65 9.78
CA SER A 142 -7.19 13.69 9.89
C SER A 142 -6.90 12.30 9.33
N GLY A 143 -5.78 12.10 8.62
CA GLY A 143 -5.47 10.86 7.90
C GLY A 143 -5.98 10.83 6.44
N HIS A 144 -6.44 11.97 5.93
CA HIS A 144 -6.84 12.17 4.53
C HIS A 144 -6.00 13.27 3.88
N GLY A 145 -4.69 13.13 3.95
CA GLY A 145 -3.71 14.11 3.50
C GLY A 145 -2.92 14.71 4.66
N ILE A 146 -1.83 15.39 4.33
CA ILE A 146 -1.01 16.09 5.33
C ILE A 146 -1.61 17.48 5.56
N GLU A 147 -2.18 17.69 6.73
CA GLU A 147 -2.82 18.94 7.15
C GLU A 147 -1.87 19.72 8.07
N ALA A 148 -1.00 20.55 7.50
CA ALA A 148 -0.07 21.39 8.24
C ALA A 148 0.36 22.59 7.37
N ASP A 149 0.66 23.72 8.00
CA ASP A 149 1.18 24.92 7.33
C ASP A 149 2.53 24.64 6.65
N ASP A 150 3.39 23.86 7.29
CA ASP A 150 4.62 23.31 6.73
C ASP A 150 4.57 21.77 6.82
N PRO A 151 4.14 21.09 5.74
CA PRO A 151 4.07 19.64 5.69
C PRO A 151 5.41 18.95 5.99
N ARG A 152 6.53 19.49 5.47
CA ARG A 152 7.85 18.89 5.66
C ARG A 152 8.29 18.96 7.12
N GLU A 153 8.06 20.10 7.78
CA GLU A 153 8.36 20.25 9.20
C GLU A 153 7.49 19.34 10.06
N ALA A 154 6.20 19.23 9.75
CA ALA A 154 5.28 18.33 10.44
C ALA A 154 5.72 16.86 10.31
N LEU A 155 6.10 16.43 9.10
CA LEU A 155 6.58 15.08 8.83
C LEU A 155 7.88 14.74 9.57
N ARG A 156 8.83 15.70 9.70
CA ARG A 156 10.06 15.49 10.48
C ARG A 156 9.84 15.34 11.98
N LYS A 157 8.70 15.80 12.48
CA LYS A 157 8.33 15.70 13.91
C LYS A 157 7.63 14.39 14.27
N ILE A 158 7.26 13.59 13.28
CA ILE A 158 6.60 12.30 13.55
C ILE A 158 7.59 11.37 14.25
N HIS A 159 7.17 10.81 15.37
CA HIS A 159 7.91 9.73 16.02
C HIS A 159 7.56 8.41 15.34
N LEU A 160 8.51 7.87 14.60
CA LEU A 160 8.37 6.59 13.90
C LEU A 160 8.84 5.45 14.81
N ASP A 161 7.95 4.52 15.11
CA ASP A 161 8.23 3.31 15.87
C ASP A 161 7.33 2.15 15.38
N GLY A 162 7.71 0.92 15.71
CA GLY A 162 6.98 -0.26 15.26
C GLY A 162 6.91 -0.38 13.74
N PHE A 163 5.92 -1.10 13.23
CA PHE A 163 5.70 -1.20 11.80
C PHE A 163 4.86 -0.01 11.32
N THR A 164 5.54 0.95 10.71
CA THR A 164 4.91 2.16 10.20
C THR A 164 5.04 2.24 8.68
N MET A 165 3.91 2.46 8.01
CA MET A 165 3.88 2.72 6.57
C MET A 165 3.29 4.09 6.26
N MET A 166 3.69 4.62 5.11
CA MET A 166 3.20 5.84 4.48
C MET A 166 2.53 5.47 3.17
N GLY A 167 1.27 5.89 3.00
CA GLY A 167 0.49 5.62 1.81
C GLY A 167 0.26 6.86 0.96
N ALA A 168 0.35 6.67 -0.37
CA ALA A 168 0.08 7.70 -1.35
C ALA A 168 -0.73 7.16 -2.53
N TYR A 169 -1.48 8.05 -3.16
CA TYR A 169 -2.34 7.77 -4.30
C TYR A 169 -2.07 8.79 -5.41
N PRO A 170 -2.29 8.46 -6.69
CA PRO A 170 -2.22 9.44 -7.77
C PRO A 170 -3.10 10.65 -7.47
N THR A 171 -2.61 11.85 -7.75
CA THR A 171 -3.26 13.12 -7.35
C THR A 171 -4.70 13.25 -7.87
N GLU A 172 -5.00 12.64 -9.02
CA GLU A 172 -6.32 12.69 -9.66
C GLU A 172 -7.24 11.53 -9.27
N GLN A 173 -6.81 10.64 -8.37
CA GLN A 173 -7.59 9.49 -7.91
C GLN A 173 -7.99 9.67 -6.45
N ASN A 174 -9.20 9.23 -6.13
CA ASN A 174 -9.72 9.24 -4.77
C ASN A 174 -9.79 7.81 -4.26
N TRP A 175 -9.08 7.53 -3.17
CA TRP A 175 -9.12 6.22 -2.57
C TRP A 175 -10.39 5.99 -1.75
N ASP A 176 -10.86 4.78 -1.77
CA ASP A 176 -11.95 4.25 -0.98
C ASP A 176 -11.42 3.06 -0.15
N PHE A 177 -12.28 2.49 0.69
CA PHE A 177 -11.96 1.31 1.47
C PHE A 177 -13.03 0.25 1.19
N ALA A 178 -12.75 -0.64 0.24
CA ALA A 178 -13.67 -1.69 -0.17
C ALA A 178 -13.25 -3.04 0.43
N LYS A 179 -14.24 -3.82 0.85
CA LYS A 179 -14.05 -5.16 1.41
C LYS A 179 -14.45 -6.25 0.41
N GLY A 180 -14.07 -7.47 0.73
CA GLY A 180 -14.41 -8.63 -0.09
C GLY A 180 -15.90 -8.72 -0.39
N GLY A 181 -16.24 -8.92 -1.66
CA GLY A 181 -17.61 -9.07 -2.15
C GLY A 181 -18.30 -7.79 -2.61
N GLU A 182 -17.81 -6.58 -2.27
CA GLU A 182 -18.49 -5.33 -2.58
C GLU A 182 -18.63 -5.04 -4.08
N HIS A 183 -17.69 -5.50 -4.92
CA HIS A 183 -17.73 -5.27 -6.37
C HIS A 183 -17.87 -6.56 -7.19
N VAL A 184 -18.44 -7.61 -6.60
CA VAL A 184 -18.68 -8.88 -7.33
C VAL A 184 -19.62 -8.62 -8.50
N GLY A 185 -19.17 -8.99 -9.71
CA GLY A 185 -19.89 -8.74 -10.96
C GLY A 185 -19.55 -7.39 -11.64
N GLU A 186 -18.73 -6.55 -11.00
CA GLU A 186 -18.35 -5.21 -11.51
C GLU A 186 -16.82 -5.03 -11.57
N TYR A 187 -16.03 -6.11 -11.60
CA TYR A 187 -14.57 -6.06 -11.56
C TYR A 187 -13.96 -5.27 -12.73
N GLU A 188 -14.59 -5.28 -13.91
CA GLU A 188 -14.16 -4.45 -15.05
C GLU A 188 -14.12 -2.96 -14.71
N ARG A 189 -15.05 -2.46 -13.87
CA ARG A 189 -15.03 -1.08 -13.41
C ARG A 189 -13.76 -0.78 -12.62
N VAL A 190 -13.39 -1.66 -11.70
CA VAL A 190 -12.17 -1.53 -10.90
C VAL A 190 -10.92 -1.59 -11.79
N TRP A 191 -10.89 -2.51 -12.76
CA TRP A 191 -9.77 -2.65 -13.70
C TRP A 191 -9.64 -1.49 -14.70
N SER A 192 -10.67 -0.66 -14.82
CA SER A 192 -10.67 0.52 -15.71
C SER A 192 -10.05 1.77 -15.09
N VAL A 193 -9.61 1.70 -13.82
CA VAL A 193 -8.90 2.82 -13.18
C VAL A 193 -7.66 3.17 -14.00
N PRO A 194 -7.51 4.44 -14.43
CA PRO A 194 -6.43 4.82 -15.34
C PRO A 194 -5.05 4.64 -14.72
N LYS A 195 -4.13 4.05 -15.47
CA LYS A 195 -2.72 3.95 -15.08
C LYS A 195 -2.11 5.35 -14.92
N PRO A 196 -1.39 5.63 -13.81
CA PRO A 196 -0.69 6.90 -13.62
C PRO A 196 0.40 7.12 -14.67
N GLU A 197 0.70 8.37 -14.99
CA GLU A 197 1.76 8.73 -15.92
C GLU A 197 3.18 8.46 -15.38
N CYS A 198 3.32 8.49 -14.05
CA CYS A 198 4.60 8.29 -13.37
C CYS A 198 4.47 7.28 -12.24
N ASP A 199 5.51 6.49 -12.08
CA ASP A 199 5.75 5.69 -10.88
C ASP A 199 6.01 6.63 -9.69
N PRO A 200 5.47 6.36 -8.48
CA PRO A 200 5.66 7.26 -7.33
C PRO A 200 7.13 7.43 -6.90
N VAL A 201 7.96 6.42 -7.16
CA VAL A 201 9.39 6.40 -6.75
C VAL A 201 10.32 6.56 -7.94
N LEU A 202 10.06 5.85 -9.03
CA LEU A 202 10.93 5.76 -10.20
C LEU A 202 10.56 6.75 -11.31
N GLY A 203 9.49 7.54 -11.13
CA GLY A 203 9.05 8.54 -12.09
C GLY A 203 8.69 7.93 -13.44
N LYS A 204 9.36 8.32 -14.51
CA LYS A 204 9.11 7.82 -15.87
C LYS A 204 10.00 6.64 -16.27
N ALA A 205 10.73 6.04 -15.34
CA ALA A 205 11.61 4.92 -15.63
C ALA A 205 10.81 3.66 -16.01
N GLU A 206 11.30 2.96 -17.04
CA GLU A 206 10.68 1.72 -17.56
C GLU A 206 10.75 0.55 -16.58
N GLU A 207 11.64 0.62 -15.58
CA GLU A 207 11.74 -0.35 -14.51
C GLU A 207 10.53 -0.29 -13.56
N GLY A 208 9.89 0.87 -13.42
CA GLY A 208 8.72 1.10 -12.60
C GLY A 208 7.40 0.78 -13.29
N LEU A 209 6.29 1.22 -12.69
CA LEU A 209 4.94 0.95 -13.22
C LEU A 209 4.76 1.38 -14.68
N VAL A 210 5.54 2.37 -15.15
CA VAL A 210 5.42 2.91 -16.51
C VAL A 210 5.66 1.81 -17.55
N GLY A 211 6.71 1.01 -17.40
CA GLY A 211 7.02 -0.09 -18.28
C GLY A 211 6.53 -1.46 -17.81
N GLN A 212 6.14 -1.60 -16.53
CA GLN A 212 5.69 -2.90 -15.99
C GLN A 212 4.17 -3.12 -16.11
N TRP A 213 3.38 -2.07 -16.15
CA TRP A 213 1.94 -2.12 -16.36
C TRP A 213 1.61 -1.78 -17.82
N LEU A 214 1.69 -2.79 -18.67
CA LEU A 214 1.41 -2.68 -20.11
C LEU A 214 -0.07 -2.92 -20.41
#